data_1752dd0988285336e92e204b1c1c118d
#
_entry.id   1752dd0988285336e92e204b1c1c118d
#
_cell.length_a   1.000
_cell.length_b   1.000
_cell.length_c   1.000
_cell.angle_alpha   90.00
_cell.angle_beta   90.00
_cell.angle_gamma   90.00
#
_symmetry.space_group_name_H-M   'P 1'
#
loop_
_entity.id
_entity.type
_entity.pdbx_description
1 polymer ?
#
loop_
_entity_poly.entity_id
_entity_poly.type
_entity_poly.pdbx_seq_one_letter_code
_entity_poly.pdbx_strand_id
1 'polypeptide(L)'
;RNLHANIEVEKVVERGDGRLVYLAVAPCFEVAYGIAQKRYDDEACGDTVSVLCPSRNSRLFAICDGMGHGKEASEASGNAVCMIESFYRAGIESPIALSLVNKLLKLSFDDVFSTLDIAVVDMQSGGLDVVKLGSAASFIIRKENIEMLSCACAPMGILDNVESITSRYQLYDGDMLLMMSDGVFDVLESSGIAEMIDNLSTQNPQTLADEILKKALENGANDDCTVLALRLFAV
;
A
#
# COMPACT_ATOMS: atom_id res chain seq x y z
N ARG A 1 28.21 6.33 25.76
CA ARG A 1 27.65 5.53 24.64
C ARG A 1 27.20 6.50 23.60
N ASN A 2 27.81 6.51 22.42
CA ASN A 2 27.36 7.31 21.28
C ASN A 2 26.05 6.67 20.79
N LEU A 3 24.96 7.44 20.83
CA LEU A 3 23.73 7.08 20.15
C LEU A 3 23.96 7.33 18.64
N HIS A 4 24.09 6.27 17.87
CA HIS A 4 24.17 6.35 16.39
C HIS A 4 22.76 6.51 15.80
N ALA A 5 21.96 7.44 16.35
CA ALA A 5 20.61 7.72 15.88
C ALA A 5 20.46 9.22 15.68
N ASN A 6 19.85 9.62 14.60
CA ASN A 6 19.41 11.00 14.41
C ASN A 6 18.34 11.30 15.44
N ILE A 7 18.60 12.27 16.31
CA ILE A 7 17.67 12.66 17.39
C ILE A 7 17.17 14.06 17.10
N GLU A 8 15.86 14.23 17.20
CA GLU A 8 15.23 15.54 17.10
C GLU A 8 14.40 15.85 18.34
N VAL A 9 14.12 17.13 18.54
CA VAL A 9 13.27 17.60 19.63
C VAL A 9 11.82 17.44 19.23
N GLU A 10 11.11 16.50 19.86
CA GLU A 10 9.69 16.26 19.62
C GLU A 10 8.82 17.30 20.30
N LYS A 11 9.15 17.65 21.55
CA LYS A 11 8.37 18.58 22.37
C LYS A 11 9.22 19.23 23.43
N VAL A 12 8.94 20.51 23.68
CA VAL A 12 9.49 21.24 24.82
C VAL A 12 8.32 21.67 25.73
N VAL A 13 8.39 21.35 27.01
CA VAL A 13 7.38 21.73 28.02
C VAL A 13 8.06 22.57 29.08
N GLU A 14 7.57 23.77 29.34
CA GLU A 14 8.02 24.60 30.47
C GLU A 14 7.42 24.05 31.76
N ARG A 15 8.27 23.87 32.77
CA ARG A 15 7.86 23.33 34.07
C ARG A 15 8.62 24.03 35.21
N GLY A 16 7.95 24.98 35.83
CA GLY A 16 8.60 25.86 36.84
C GLY A 16 9.70 26.71 36.18
N ASP A 17 10.89 26.67 36.78
CA ASP A 17 12.09 27.34 36.26
C ASP A 17 12.90 26.52 35.25
N GLY A 18 12.41 25.34 34.87
CA GLY A 18 13.10 24.41 33.95
C GLY A 18 12.30 24.12 32.70
N ARG A 19 12.99 23.47 31.74
CA ARG A 19 12.38 22.98 30.51
C ARG A 19 12.55 21.46 30.45
N LEU A 20 11.48 20.75 30.17
CA LEU A 20 11.50 19.32 29.86
C LEU A 20 11.49 19.19 28.34
N VAL A 21 12.55 18.57 27.80
CA VAL A 21 12.72 18.33 26.36
C VAL A 21 12.48 16.87 26.08
N TYR A 22 11.49 16.60 25.25
CA TYR A 22 11.23 15.24 24.73
C TYR A 22 12.01 15.08 23.43
N LEU A 23 12.78 14.01 23.37
CA LEU A 23 13.58 13.65 22.21
C LEU A 23 12.98 12.40 21.56
N ALA A 24 12.90 12.41 20.24
CA ALA A 24 12.51 11.25 19.44
C ALA A 24 13.60 10.92 18.44
N VAL A 25 13.67 9.67 18.01
CA VAL A 25 14.54 9.26 16.92
C VAL A 25 13.88 9.74 15.62
N ALA A 26 14.62 10.54 14.85
CA ALA A 26 14.15 11.03 13.55
C ALA A 26 14.14 9.88 12.52
N PRO A 27 13.20 9.84 11.58
CA PRO A 27 13.25 8.91 10.47
C PRO A 27 14.57 9.00 9.70
N CYS A 28 15.09 7.87 9.21
CA CYS A 28 16.25 7.82 8.32
C CYS A 28 15.84 7.88 6.84
N PHE A 29 14.56 7.72 6.57
CA PHE A 29 13.99 7.74 5.24
C PHE A 29 12.76 8.63 5.16
N GLU A 30 12.52 9.17 3.97
CA GLU A 30 11.29 9.79 3.55
C GLU A 30 10.70 9.04 2.34
N VAL A 31 9.42 9.23 2.09
CA VAL A 31 8.73 8.60 0.97
C VAL A 31 7.94 9.63 0.18
N ALA A 32 8.15 9.66 -1.14
CA ALA A 32 7.23 10.29 -2.09
C ALA A 32 6.34 9.21 -2.71
N TYR A 33 5.12 9.55 -3.05
CA TYR A 33 4.20 8.62 -3.70
C TYR A 33 3.36 9.33 -4.78
N GLY A 34 2.80 8.54 -5.67
CA GLY A 34 1.86 8.96 -6.69
C GLY A 34 0.74 7.95 -6.84
N ILE A 35 -0.44 8.43 -7.16
CA ILE A 35 -1.64 7.62 -7.36
C ILE A 35 -2.28 8.03 -8.68
N ALA A 36 -2.64 7.04 -9.49
CA ALA A 36 -3.43 7.21 -10.70
C ALA A 36 -4.61 6.23 -10.64
N GLN A 37 -5.82 6.73 -10.88
CA GLN A 37 -7.04 5.94 -10.80
C GLN A 37 -8.00 6.30 -11.92
N LYS A 38 -8.66 5.29 -12.49
CA LYS A 38 -9.69 5.44 -13.51
C LYS A 38 -10.84 4.49 -13.22
N ARG A 39 -12.04 5.03 -13.06
CA ARG A 39 -13.28 4.25 -12.96
C ARG A 39 -13.64 3.62 -14.31
N TYR A 40 -14.19 2.43 -14.24
CA TYR A 40 -14.72 1.74 -15.41
C TYR A 40 -15.98 2.42 -15.94
N ASP A 41 -16.89 2.75 -15.06
CA ASP A 41 -18.16 3.42 -15.38
C ASP A 41 -18.31 4.78 -14.67
N ASP A 42 -19.48 5.42 -14.83
CA ASP A 42 -19.76 6.74 -14.23
C ASP A 42 -20.30 6.66 -12.79
N GLU A 43 -20.45 5.47 -12.19
CA GLU A 43 -20.99 5.31 -10.85
C GLU A 43 -19.91 5.57 -9.79
N ALA A 44 -19.36 4.51 -9.21
CA ALA A 44 -18.32 4.59 -8.16
C ALA A 44 -17.19 3.62 -8.48
N CYS A 45 -15.96 3.98 -8.13
CA CYS A 45 -14.83 3.08 -8.26
C CYS A 45 -14.89 2.00 -7.19
N GLY A 46 -14.81 0.72 -7.57
CA GLY A 46 -14.71 -0.40 -6.67
C GLY A 46 -13.39 -0.41 -5.92
N ASP A 47 -12.34 0.16 -6.52
CA ASP A 47 -11.04 0.30 -5.90
C ASP A 47 -10.98 1.42 -4.87
N THR A 48 -10.46 1.13 -3.69
CA THR A 48 -10.14 2.12 -2.66
C THR A 48 -8.63 2.12 -2.36
N VAL A 49 -8.04 3.31 -2.37
CA VAL A 49 -6.62 3.53 -2.03
C VAL A 49 -6.51 4.19 -0.66
N SER A 50 -5.54 3.76 0.13
CA SER A 50 -5.18 4.42 1.39
C SER A 50 -3.70 4.73 1.46
N VAL A 51 -3.38 5.91 1.96
CA VAL A 51 -2.04 6.30 2.41
C VAL A 51 -2.15 6.82 3.83
N LEU A 52 -1.56 6.10 4.77
CA LEU A 52 -1.68 6.36 6.19
C LEU A 52 -0.31 6.48 6.86
N CYS A 53 -0.23 7.35 7.86
CA CYS A 53 0.89 7.44 8.80
C CYS A 53 0.47 6.85 10.15
N PRO A 54 0.56 5.52 10.38
CA PRO A 54 0.15 4.91 11.63
C PRO A 54 0.99 5.41 12.82
N SER A 55 2.26 5.67 12.56
CA SER A 55 3.19 6.26 13.50
C SER A 55 4.18 7.18 12.78
N ARG A 56 5.01 7.86 13.55
CA ARG A 56 6.07 8.71 13.00
C ARG A 56 7.03 7.94 12.06
N ASN A 57 7.35 6.70 12.43
CA ASN A 57 8.31 5.87 11.72
C ASN A 57 7.67 4.80 10.83
N SER A 58 6.38 4.93 10.52
CA SER A 58 5.68 3.97 9.68
C SER A 58 4.80 4.67 8.65
N ARG A 59 4.81 4.16 7.44
CA ARG A 59 3.92 4.57 6.34
C ARG A 59 3.22 3.33 5.81
N LEU A 60 1.90 3.40 5.74
CA LEU A 60 1.07 2.35 5.17
C LEU A 60 0.51 2.82 3.84
N PHE A 61 0.58 1.96 2.85
CA PHE A 61 -0.03 2.10 1.54
C PHE A 61 -0.92 0.90 1.31
N ALA A 62 -2.13 1.10 0.83
CA ALA A 62 -3.04 0.00 0.54
C ALA A 62 -3.85 0.27 -0.72
N ILE A 63 -4.10 -0.81 -1.47
CA ILE A 63 -5.14 -0.90 -2.49
C ILE A 63 -6.08 -2.01 -2.06
N CYS A 64 -7.36 -1.72 -2.05
CA CYS A 64 -8.42 -2.68 -1.81
C CYS A 64 -9.41 -2.58 -2.96
N ASP A 65 -9.60 -3.68 -3.67
CA ASP A 65 -10.56 -3.79 -4.74
C ASP A 65 -11.77 -4.59 -4.24
N GLY A 66 -12.96 -3.98 -4.34
CA GLY A 66 -14.24 -4.61 -4.01
C GLY A 66 -14.76 -5.39 -5.21
N MET A 67 -15.22 -6.61 -4.98
CA MET A 67 -15.74 -7.47 -6.04
C MET A 67 -16.87 -6.80 -6.84
N GLY A 68 -16.74 -6.79 -8.17
CA GLY A 68 -17.69 -6.16 -9.09
C GLY A 68 -17.37 -4.68 -9.29
N HIS A 69 -18.37 -3.91 -9.70
CA HIS A 69 -18.21 -2.47 -9.96
C HIS A 69 -19.33 -1.69 -9.30
N GLY A 70 -19.17 -0.37 -9.29
CA GLY A 70 -20.18 0.54 -8.81
C GLY A 70 -20.23 0.64 -7.29
N LYS A 71 -21.42 1.01 -6.79
CA LYS A 71 -21.56 1.45 -5.41
C LYS A 71 -21.30 0.36 -4.36
N GLU A 72 -21.75 -0.87 -4.60
CA GLU A 72 -21.58 -1.97 -3.64
C GLU A 72 -20.12 -2.35 -3.48
N ALA A 73 -19.39 -2.47 -4.59
CA ALA A 73 -17.94 -2.72 -4.57
C ALA A 73 -17.17 -1.59 -3.85
N SER A 74 -17.53 -0.33 -4.15
CA SER A 74 -16.94 0.84 -3.50
C SER A 74 -17.21 0.90 -1.99
N GLU A 75 -18.43 0.56 -1.54
CA GLU A 75 -18.76 0.50 -0.11
C GLU A 75 -17.99 -0.63 0.59
N ALA A 76 -17.83 -1.77 -0.06
CA ALA A 76 -17.10 -2.92 0.50
C ALA A 76 -15.61 -2.61 0.68
N SER A 77 -14.94 -2.16 -0.39
CA SER A 77 -13.52 -1.80 -0.34
C SER A 77 -13.25 -0.64 0.62
N GLY A 78 -14.13 0.39 0.60
CA GLY A 78 -14.04 1.54 1.49
C GLY A 78 -14.18 1.16 2.97
N ASN A 79 -15.15 0.29 3.31
CA ASN A 79 -15.32 -0.21 4.67
C ASN A 79 -14.12 -1.05 5.14
N ALA A 80 -13.59 -1.92 4.27
CA ALA A 80 -12.40 -2.71 4.57
C ALA A 80 -11.20 -1.81 4.88
N VAL A 81 -10.94 -0.83 4.03
CA VAL A 81 -9.85 0.14 4.21
C VAL A 81 -10.03 0.95 5.49
N CYS A 82 -11.23 1.46 5.77
CA CYS A 82 -11.52 2.23 6.99
C CYS A 82 -11.25 1.42 8.27
N MET A 83 -11.63 0.14 8.29
CA MET A 83 -11.32 -0.75 9.40
C MET A 83 -9.82 -1.00 9.55
N ILE A 84 -9.12 -1.27 8.45
CA ILE A 84 -7.66 -1.45 8.42
C ILE A 84 -6.96 -0.22 8.98
N GLU A 85 -7.29 0.97 8.48
CA GLU A 85 -6.72 2.22 8.98
C GLU A 85 -6.92 2.38 10.49
N SER A 86 -8.13 2.07 10.99
CA SER A 86 -8.47 2.19 12.40
C SER A 86 -7.62 1.25 13.26
N PHE A 87 -7.43 0.01 12.83
CA PHE A 87 -6.62 -0.96 13.55
C PHE A 87 -5.13 -0.61 13.53
N TYR A 88 -4.60 -0.18 12.39
CA TYR A 88 -3.20 0.24 12.32
C TYR A 88 -2.92 1.52 13.13
N ARG A 89 -3.83 2.49 13.16
CA ARG A 89 -3.75 3.66 14.06
C ARG A 89 -3.79 3.28 15.53
N ALA A 90 -4.53 2.24 15.88
CA ALA A 90 -4.57 1.69 17.24
C ALA A 90 -3.33 0.86 17.60
N GLY A 91 -2.39 0.65 16.68
CA GLY A 91 -1.19 -0.15 16.90
C GLY A 91 -1.45 -1.66 16.96
N ILE A 92 -2.55 -2.12 16.36
CA ILE A 92 -2.87 -3.55 16.30
C ILE A 92 -1.99 -4.19 15.23
N GLU A 93 -1.37 -5.32 15.56
CA GLU A 93 -0.51 -6.07 14.65
C GLU A 93 -1.27 -6.58 13.42
N SER A 94 -0.60 -6.54 12.26
CA SER A 94 -1.19 -6.89 10.95
C SER A 94 -1.98 -8.20 10.93
N PRO A 95 -1.49 -9.34 11.46
CA PRO A 95 -2.25 -10.59 11.42
C PRO A 95 -3.57 -10.52 12.18
N ILE A 96 -3.58 -9.81 13.32
CA ILE A 96 -4.78 -9.63 14.14
C ILE A 96 -5.76 -8.68 13.44
N ALA A 97 -5.28 -7.55 12.94
CA ALA A 97 -6.08 -6.58 12.21
C ALA A 97 -6.80 -7.24 11.02
N LEU A 98 -6.07 -7.97 10.19
CA LEU A 98 -6.60 -8.64 9.01
C LEU A 98 -7.62 -9.74 9.35
N SER A 99 -7.36 -10.54 10.40
CA SER A 99 -8.31 -11.54 10.88
C SER A 99 -9.61 -10.89 11.35
N LEU A 100 -9.54 -9.75 12.03
CA LEU A 100 -10.71 -9.00 12.50
C LEU A 100 -11.49 -8.40 11.32
N VAL A 101 -10.81 -7.75 10.37
CA VAL A 101 -11.44 -7.18 9.17
C VAL A 101 -12.15 -8.26 8.37
N ASN A 102 -11.51 -9.40 8.13
CA ASN A 102 -12.11 -10.52 7.42
C ASN A 102 -13.40 -11.02 8.08
N LYS A 103 -13.39 -11.16 9.41
CA LYS A 103 -14.58 -11.58 10.17
C LYS A 103 -15.69 -10.53 10.12
N LEU A 104 -15.35 -9.25 10.23
CA LEU A 104 -16.32 -8.16 10.19
C LEU A 104 -16.95 -8.04 8.80
N LEU A 105 -16.18 -8.17 7.72
CA LEU A 105 -16.71 -8.18 6.35
C LEU A 105 -17.71 -9.32 6.16
N LYS A 106 -17.40 -10.53 6.59
CA LYS A 106 -18.31 -11.68 6.52
C LYS A 106 -19.60 -11.51 7.33
N LEU A 107 -19.58 -10.73 8.40
CA LEU A 107 -20.77 -10.44 9.21
C LEU A 107 -21.63 -9.30 8.66
N SER A 108 -21.01 -8.41 7.91
CA SER A 108 -21.68 -7.18 7.45
C SER A 108 -22.26 -7.27 6.06
N PHE A 109 -21.73 -8.18 5.24
CA PHE A 109 -22.11 -8.33 3.84
C PHE A 109 -22.21 -9.81 3.48
N ASP A 110 -23.37 -10.23 2.96
CA ASP A 110 -23.55 -11.56 2.39
C ASP A 110 -22.84 -11.61 1.01
N ASP A 111 -21.92 -12.56 0.85
CA ASP A 111 -21.20 -12.85 -0.41
C ASP A 111 -20.37 -11.69 -1.00
N VAL A 112 -19.92 -10.73 -0.19
CA VAL A 112 -19.01 -9.67 -0.64
C VAL A 112 -17.58 -10.04 -0.32
N PHE A 113 -16.74 -10.05 -1.36
CA PHE A 113 -15.32 -10.34 -1.28
C PHE A 113 -14.53 -9.08 -1.68
N SER A 114 -13.35 -8.95 -1.14
CA SER A 114 -12.44 -7.86 -1.52
C SER A 114 -11.01 -8.37 -1.56
N THR A 115 -10.28 -7.92 -2.57
CA THR A 115 -8.83 -8.10 -2.59
C THR A 115 -8.17 -7.07 -1.68
N LEU A 116 -6.96 -7.35 -1.22
CA LEU A 116 -6.22 -6.41 -0.40
C LEU A 116 -4.73 -6.52 -0.65
N ASP A 117 -4.10 -5.40 -0.98
CA ASP A 117 -2.66 -5.24 -1.06
C ASP A 117 -2.23 -4.17 -0.07
N ILE A 118 -1.42 -4.53 0.92
CA ILE A 118 -0.89 -3.60 1.92
C ILE A 118 0.63 -3.63 1.88
N ALA A 119 1.23 -2.45 1.87
CA ALA A 119 2.66 -2.24 2.05
C ALA A 119 2.89 -1.32 3.26
N VAL A 120 3.63 -1.78 4.25
CA VAL A 120 4.02 -0.99 5.41
C VAL A 120 5.53 -0.77 5.39
N VAL A 121 5.95 0.49 5.27
CA VAL A 121 7.36 0.89 5.23
C VAL A 121 7.79 1.40 6.60
N ASP A 122 8.85 0.82 7.14
CA ASP A 122 9.55 1.33 8.33
C ASP A 122 10.52 2.43 7.91
N MET A 123 10.25 3.64 8.33
CA MET A 123 11.01 4.84 7.98
C MET A 123 12.36 4.96 8.71
N GLN A 124 12.67 4.05 9.65
CA GLN A 124 13.98 3.97 10.29
C GLN A 124 14.95 3.06 9.54
N SER A 125 14.44 1.93 9.08
CA SER A 125 15.26 0.87 8.49
C SER A 125 15.10 0.72 6.98
N GLY A 126 14.01 1.27 6.39
CA GLY A 126 13.60 0.96 5.02
C GLY A 126 12.98 -0.45 4.90
N GLY A 127 12.70 -1.12 6.03
CA GLY A 127 12.00 -2.40 6.03
C GLY A 127 10.60 -2.27 5.41
N LEU A 128 10.21 -3.26 4.62
CA LEU A 128 8.91 -3.30 3.95
C LEU A 128 8.19 -4.60 4.33
N ASP A 129 7.09 -4.48 5.03
CA ASP A 129 6.15 -5.57 5.26
C ASP A 129 5.02 -5.50 4.22
N VAL A 130 4.82 -6.60 3.48
CA VAL A 130 3.80 -6.71 2.43
C VAL A 130 2.79 -7.78 2.80
N VAL A 131 1.51 -7.45 2.69
CA VAL A 131 0.39 -8.38 2.83
C VAL A 131 -0.44 -8.36 1.56
N LYS A 132 -0.69 -9.53 0.99
CA LYS A 132 -1.51 -9.70 -0.21
C LYS A 132 -2.60 -10.73 0.05
N LEU A 133 -3.85 -10.35 -0.21
CA LEU A 133 -5.03 -11.20 -0.10
C LEU A 133 -5.84 -11.11 -1.39
N GLY A 134 -5.65 -12.06 -2.30
CA GLY A 134 -6.30 -12.11 -3.61
C GLY A 134 -5.91 -10.98 -4.57
N SER A 135 -4.96 -10.14 -4.20
CA SER A 135 -4.56 -8.97 -4.98
C SER A 135 -3.56 -9.31 -6.08
N ALA A 136 -3.53 -8.46 -7.11
CA ALA A 136 -2.58 -8.50 -8.22
C ALA A 136 -1.12 -8.41 -7.74
N ALA A 137 -0.16 -8.75 -8.60
CA ALA A 137 1.25 -8.61 -8.27
C ALA A 137 1.67 -7.15 -8.11
N SER A 138 2.62 -6.91 -7.20
CA SER A 138 3.30 -5.64 -7.02
C SER A 138 4.78 -5.78 -7.40
N PHE A 139 5.50 -4.68 -7.57
CA PHE A 139 6.89 -4.72 -8.04
C PHE A 139 7.79 -3.81 -7.20
N ILE A 140 8.90 -4.34 -6.72
CA ILE A 140 10.01 -3.53 -6.22
C ILE A 140 10.92 -3.24 -7.42
N ILE A 141 11.07 -1.95 -7.73
CA ILE A 141 11.87 -1.47 -8.86
C ILE A 141 13.17 -0.91 -8.29
N ARG A 142 14.28 -1.53 -8.66
CA ARG A 142 15.64 -1.10 -8.35
C ARG A 142 16.37 -0.72 -9.63
N LYS A 143 17.45 -0.03 -9.50
CA LYS A 143 18.24 0.47 -10.64
C LYS A 143 18.63 -0.63 -11.67
N GLU A 144 18.86 -1.85 -11.21
CA GLU A 144 19.36 -2.96 -12.04
C GLU A 144 18.46 -4.22 -11.95
N ASN A 145 17.34 -4.14 -11.24
CA ASN A 145 16.47 -5.30 -11.02
C ASN A 145 15.04 -4.90 -10.71
N ILE A 146 14.10 -5.66 -11.25
CA ILE A 146 12.68 -5.58 -10.90
C ILE A 146 12.29 -6.90 -10.24
N GLU A 147 11.80 -6.82 -9.00
CA GLU A 147 11.38 -7.96 -8.20
C GLU A 147 9.85 -7.97 -8.12
N MET A 148 9.22 -9.04 -8.59
CA MET A 148 7.77 -9.21 -8.54
C MET A 148 7.35 -9.80 -7.19
N LEU A 149 6.38 -9.18 -6.55
CA LEU A 149 5.78 -9.59 -5.28
C LEU A 149 4.40 -10.14 -5.55
N SER A 150 4.21 -11.45 -5.37
CA SER A 150 2.91 -12.11 -5.54
C SER A 150 2.64 -13.07 -4.37
N CYS A 151 1.36 -13.33 -4.11
CA CYS A 151 0.92 -14.31 -3.12
C CYS A 151 -0.30 -15.05 -3.64
N ALA A 152 -0.30 -16.36 -3.55
CA ALA A 152 -1.44 -17.20 -3.90
C ALA A 152 -2.41 -17.35 -2.71
N CYS A 153 -2.87 -16.22 -2.17
CA CYS A 153 -3.83 -16.16 -1.06
C CYS A 153 -5.23 -15.84 -1.58
N ALA A 154 -6.26 -16.39 -0.94
CA ALA A 154 -7.64 -16.05 -1.27
C ALA A 154 -7.98 -14.61 -0.87
N PRO A 155 -8.90 -13.93 -1.58
CA PRO A 155 -9.47 -12.66 -1.17
C PRO A 155 -10.10 -12.71 0.24
N MET A 156 -10.25 -11.55 0.87
CA MET A 156 -10.99 -11.41 2.13
C MET A 156 -12.47 -11.73 1.92
N GLY A 157 -13.10 -12.27 2.95
CA GLY A 157 -14.52 -12.62 2.93
C GLY A 157 -14.78 -14.08 2.48
N ILE A 158 -13.88 -14.72 1.76
CA ILE A 158 -14.07 -16.10 1.25
C ILE A 158 -13.84 -17.13 2.36
N LEU A 159 -12.71 -17.11 3.03
CA LEU A 159 -12.33 -18.10 4.03
C LEU A 159 -12.70 -17.65 5.43
N ASP A 160 -13.04 -18.58 6.34
CA ASP A 160 -13.31 -18.27 7.75
C ASP A 160 -12.06 -17.80 8.47
N ASN A 161 -10.92 -18.37 8.14
CA ASN A 161 -9.63 -17.97 8.67
C ASN A 161 -8.74 -17.52 7.51
N VAL A 162 -8.31 -16.28 7.55
CA VAL A 162 -7.30 -15.76 6.64
C VAL A 162 -5.94 -15.99 7.28
N GLU A 163 -5.17 -16.91 6.73
CA GLU A 163 -3.75 -16.97 7.02
C GLU A 163 -3.07 -15.87 6.22
N SER A 164 -2.97 -14.67 6.81
CA SER A 164 -2.22 -13.58 6.19
C SER A 164 -0.73 -13.90 6.26
N ILE A 165 -0.12 -14.08 5.12
CA ILE A 165 1.34 -14.21 5.02
C ILE A 165 1.88 -12.79 4.87
N THR A 166 2.54 -12.30 5.91
CA THR A 166 3.34 -11.07 5.81
C THR A 166 4.70 -11.44 5.26
N SER A 167 4.97 -10.99 4.04
CA SER A 167 6.28 -11.11 3.42
C SER A 167 7.12 -9.88 3.76
N ARG A 168 8.41 -10.09 4.08
CA ARG A 168 9.33 -9.02 4.47
C ARG A 168 10.38 -8.81 3.42
N TYR A 169 10.55 -7.55 3.04
CA TYR A 169 11.53 -7.09 2.08
C TYR A 169 12.34 -5.92 2.66
N GLN A 170 13.36 -5.50 1.95
CA GLN A 170 14.17 -4.34 2.27
C GLN A 170 14.17 -3.39 1.09
N LEU A 171 13.75 -2.14 1.34
CA LEU A 171 13.92 -1.03 0.42
C LEU A 171 15.17 -0.22 0.80
N TYR A 172 15.83 0.29 -0.21
CA TYR A 172 17.01 1.14 -0.10
C TYR A 172 16.74 2.52 -0.71
N ASP A 173 17.67 3.45 -0.52
CA ASP A 173 17.60 4.77 -1.14
C ASP A 173 17.42 4.69 -2.64
N GLY A 174 16.37 5.34 -3.14
CA GLY A 174 16.01 5.38 -4.55
C GLY A 174 15.13 4.23 -5.05
N ASP A 175 14.94 3.15 -4.25
CA ASP A 175 14.02 2.06 -4.61
C ASP A 175 12.57 2.56 -4.73
N MET A 176 11.82 1.96 -5.65
CA MET A 176 10.40 2.22 -5.82
C MET A 176 9.59 0.95 -5.58
N LEU A 177 8.39 1.10 -5.02
CA LEU A 177 7.38 0.05 -4.98
C LEU A 177 6.22 0.50 -5.88
N LEU A 178 5.79 -0.40 -6.77
CA LEU A 178 4.62 -0.23 -7.64
C LEU A 178 3.57 -1.25 -7.25
N MET A 179 2.39 -0.78 -6.90
CA MET A 179 1.19 -1.56 -6.57
C MET A 179 0.10 -1.22 -7.57
N MET A 180 -0.76 -2.18 -7.90
CA MET A 180 -1.85 -1.95 -8.84
C MET A 180 -3.01 -2.92 -8.60
N SER A 181 -4.23 -2.54 -9.03
CA SER A 181 -5.39 -3.45 -9.05
C SER A 181 -5.30 -4.42 -10.23
N ASP A 182 -6.13 -5.45 -10.22
CA ASP A 182 -6.19 -6.47 -11.27
C ASP A 182 -6.63 -5.88 -12.61
N GLY A 183 -7.55 -4.91 -12.63
CA GLY A 183 -7.94 -4.19 -13.85
C GLY A 183 -6.77 -3.56 -14.60
N VAL A 184 -5.67 -3.25 -13.90
CA VAL A 184 -4.41 -2.81 -14.53
C VAL A 184 -3.51 -4.00 -14.85
N PHE A 185 -3.30 -4.90 -13.89
CA PHE A 185 -2.33 -5.98 -13.99
C PHE A 185 -2.67 -6.95 -15.12
N ASP A 186 -3.93 -7.40 -15.21
CA ASP A 186 -4.36 -8.43 -16.15
C ASP A 186 -4.13 -8.05 -17.62
N VAL A 187 -4.38 -6.78 -17.96
CA VAL A 187 -4.15 -6.30 -19.35
C VAL A 187 -2.68 -6.05 -19.65
N LEU A 188 -1.84 -5.84 -18.65
CA LEU A 188 -0.40 -5.57 -18.82
C LEU A 188 0.47 -6.83 -18.66
N GLU A 189 0.00 -7.87 -17.97
CA GLU A 189 0.76 -9.10 -17.74
C GLU A 189 1.23 -9.72 -19.07
N SER A 190 0.32 -9.84 -20.02
CA SER A 190 0.60 -10.40 -21.34
C SER A 190 1.56 -9.54 -22.19
N SER A 191 1.72 -8.26 -21.86
CA SER A 191 2.54 -7.29 -22.60
C SER A 191 3.97 -7.19 -22.06
N GLY A 192 4.36 -8.01 -21.07
CA GLY A 192 5.69 -7.96 -20.46
C GLY A 192 5.88 -6.75 -19.55
N ILE A 193 5.07 -6.69 -18.50
CA ILE A 193 5.03 -5.53 -17.58
C ILE A 193 6.39 -5.14 -17.00
N ALA A 194 7.27 -6.11 -16.71
CA ALA A 194 8.61 -5.81 -16.19
C ALA A 194 9.48 -5.06 -17.22
N GLU A 195 9.45 -5.47 -18.48
CA GLU A 195 10.15 -4.78 -19.56
C GLU A 195 9.58 -3.37 -19.79
N MET A 196 8.26 -3.23 -19.67
CA MET A 196 7.61 -1.92 -19.79
C MET A 196 8.03 -0.98 -18.66
N ILE A 197 8.06 -1.46 -17.41
CA ILE A 197 8.52 -0.67 -16.25
C ILE A 197 9.98 -0.22 -16.44
N ASP A 198 10.85 -1.11 -16.90
CA ASP A 198 12.26 -0.80 -17.16
C ASP A 198 12.41 0.28 -18.24
N ASN A 199 11.62 0.21 -19.29
CA ASN A 199 11.61 1.19 -20.38
C ASN A 199 11.11 2.59 -19.95
N LEU A 200 10.27 2.70 -18.93
CA LEU A 200 9.76 4.01 -18.49
C LEU A 200 10.83 4.88 -17.82
N SER A 201 11.87 4.29 -17.23
CA SER A 201 13.06 4.99 -16.69
C SER A 201 12.78 6.22 -15.83
N THR A 202 11.54 6.38 -15.34
CA THR A 202 11.15 7.52 -14.52
C THR A 202 11.49 7.26 -13.05
N GLN A 203 11.91 8.31 -12.37
CA GLN A 203 12.16 8.29 -10.93
C GLN A 203 11.08 9.02 -10.13
N ASN A 204 10.08 9.58 -10.81
CA ASN A 204 8.94 10.24 -10.19
C ASN A 204 7.78 9.25 -10.03
N PRO A 205 7.33 8.95 -8.80
CA PRO A 205 6.27 7.96 -8.57
C PRO A 205 4.92 8.36 -9.19
N GLN A 206 4.58 9.66 -9.25
CA GLN A 206 3.36 10.09 -9.91
C GLN A 206 3.42 9.85 -11.42
N THR A 207 4.53 10.21 -12.05
CA THR A 207 4.73 9.97 -13.49
C THR A 207 4.68 8.47 -13.81
N LEU A 208 5.26 7.63 -12.93
CA LEU A 208 5.19 6.17 -13.10
C LEU A 208 3.74 5.67 -13.03
N ALA A 209 2.98 6.11 -12.01
CA ALA A 209 1.59 5.71 -11.86
C ALA A 209 0.74 6.13 -13.06
N ASP A 210 0.91 7.37 -13.54
CA ASP A 210 0.17 7.91 -14.69
C ASP A 210 0.48 7.15 -15.98
N GLU A 211 1.76 6.83 -16.25
CA GLU A 211 2.16 6.11 -17.46
C GLU A 211 1.71 4.64 -17.44
N ILE A 212 1.76 3.97 -16.30
CA ILE A 212 1.26 2.59 -16.15
C ILE A 212 -0.27 2.56 -16.37
N LEU A 213 -1.02 3.46 -15.74
CA LEU A 213 -2.47 3.55 -15.96
C LEU A 213 -2.80 3.85 -17.41
N LYS A 214 -2.11 4.79 -18.04
CA LYS A 214 -2.29 5.11 -19.45
C LYS A 214 -2.06 3.90 -20.34
N LYS A 215 -1.00 3.12 -20.09
CA LYS A 215 -0.73 1.88 -20.83
C LYS A 215 -1.82 0.83 -20.66
N ALA A 216 -2.36 0.66 -19.45
CA ALA A 216 -3.48 -0.24 -19.22
C ALA A 216 -4.71 0.16 -20.04
N LEU A 217 -5.05 1.45 -20.06
CA LEU A 217 -6.17 1.98 -20.85
C LEU A 217 -5.95 1.83 -22.35
N GLU A 218 -4.71 2.07 -22.86
CA GLU A 218 -4.33 1.84 -24.26
C GLU A 218 -4.46 0.36 -24.65
N ASN A 219 -4.23 -0.58 -23.72
CA ASN A 219 -4.40 -2.01 -23.91
C ASN A 219 -5.83 -2.52 -23.68
N GLY A 220 -6.79 -1.63 -23.49
CA GLY A 220 -8.20 -1.94 -23.41
C GLY A 220 -8.66 -2.43 -22.05
N ALA A 221 -8.11 -1.88 -20.95
CA ALA A 221 -8.60 -2.13 -19.61
C ALA A 221 -10.12 -1.86 -19.53
N ASN A 222 -10.85 -2.79 -18.98
CA ASN A 222 -12.31 -2.82 -18.92
C ASN A 222 -12.85 -3.05 -17.50
N ASP A 223 -12.10 -2.63 -16.51
CA ASP A 223 -12.42 -2.67 -15.09
C ASP A 223 -11.95 -1.39 -14.40
N ASP A 224 -12.27 -1.24 -13.12
CA ASP A 224 -11.69 -0.19 -12.30
C ASP A 224 -10.16 -0.36 -12.24
N CYS A 225 -9.46 0.72 -12.47
CA CYS A 225 -7.99 0.70 -12.61
C CYS A 225 -7.37 1.62 -11.57
N THR A 226 -6.49 1.06 -10.76
CA THR A 226 -5.75 1.80 -9.74
C THR A 226 -4.28 1.45 -9.77
N VAL A 227 -3.44 2.48 -9.74
CA VAL A 227 -1.98 2.37 -9.63
C VAL A 227 -1.50 3.25 -8.50
N LEU A 228 -0.69 2.69 -7.62
CA LEU A 228 0.01 3.40 -6.57
C LEU A 228 1.50 3.11 -6.69
N ALA A 229 2.30 4.15 -6.83
CA ALA A 229 3.74 4.04 -6.81
C ALA A 229 4.32 4.85 -5.65
N LEU A 230 5.35 4.33 -5.01
CA LEU A 230 6.10 5.08 -4.00
C LEU A 230 7.60 4.98 -4.27
N ARG A 231 8.36 5.96 -3.79
CA ARG A 231 9.82 5.98 -3.83
C ARG A 231 10.39 6.34 -2.47
N LEU A 232 11.36 5.55 -2.01
CA LEU A 232 12.06 5.77 -0.76
C LEU A 232 13.30 6.64 -0.97
N PHE A 233 13.56 7.55 -0.03
CA PHE A 233 14.74 8.43 -0.03
C PHE A 233 15.40 8.40 1.34
N ALA A 234 16.72 8.25 1.38
CA ALA A 234 17.50 8.47 2.60
C ALA A 234 17.54 9.98 2.93
N VAL A 235 17.45 10.32 4.22
CA VAL A 235 17.45 11.70 4.76
C VAL A 235 18.78 12.01 5.44
#